data_bd8366d006ebdd21733356df925e8fda
#
_entry.id   bd8366d006ebdd21733356df925e8fda
#
_cell.length_a   1.000
_cell.length_b   1.000
_cell.length_c   1.000
_cell.angle_alpha   90.00
_cell.angle_beta   90.00
_cell.angle_gamma   90.00
#
_symmetry.space_group_name_H-M   'P 1'
#
loop_
_entity.id
_entity.type
_entity.pdbx_description
1 polymer ?
#
loop_
_entity_poly.entity_id
_entity_poly.type
_entity_poly.pdbx_seq_one_letter_code
_entity_poly.pdbx_strand_id
1 'polypeptide(L)'
;MGRLKLLLDTNVVIDFLHERDPHYAKTRLLMMAGRVGEFDLWITSSQVTDLIYILSEAGSRKLLPRVLEQLRGLRTFVNVHAVSDREVDRILAAAWKDPEDSLIFDSALEMRADAIVTRNQKDFESSVIKVVDCDEFFAWMHEEFGFDYDEVAI
;
A
#
# COMPACT_ATOMS: atom_id res chain seq x y z
N MET A 1 15.03 -4.30 17.09
CA MET A 1 14.70 -3.88 15.72
C MET A 1 13.29 -3.32 15.68
N GLY A 2 13.11 -2.21 14.99
CA GLY A 2 11.78 -1.66 14.74
C GLY A 2 10.99 -2.55 13.79
N ARG A 3 9.67 -2.37 13.75
CA ARG A 3 8.81 -3.06 12.79
C ARG A 3 9.12 -2.61 11.38
N LEU A 4 8.96 -3.51 10.41
CA LEU A 4 9.09 -3.17 9.00
C LEU A 4 8.03 -2.14 8.60
N LYS A 5 8.42 -1.18 7.77
CA LYS A 5 7.51 -0.20 7.16
C LYS A 5 7.23 -0.62 5.72
N LEU A 6 5.97 -0.85 5.42
CA LEU A 6 5.53 -1.26 4.09
C LEU A 6 4.66 -0.18 3.49
N LEU A 7 5.03 0.35 2.33
CA LEU A 7 4.20 1.29 1.59
C LEU A 7 3.36 0.51 0.57
N LEU A 8 2.05 0.62 0.70
CA LEU A 8 1.10 -0.13 -0.14
C LEU A 8 0.75 0.67 -1.38
N ASP A 9 0.86 0.04 -2.55
CA ASP A 9 0.33 0.61 -3.78
C ASP A 9 -1.21 0.56 -3.76
N THR A 10 -1.84 1.42 -4.53
CA THR A 10 -3.30 1.57 -4.58
C THR A 10 -4.01 0.27 -4.93
N ASN A 11 -3.47 -0.54 -5.86
CA ASN A 11 -4.08 -1.81 -6.25
C ASN A 11 -4.20 -2.78 -5.07
N VAL A 12 -3.24 -2.79 -4.16
CA VAL A 12 -3.26 -3.67 -2.97
C VAL A 12 -4.39 -3.27 -2.03
N VAL A 13 -4.56 -1.98 -1.80
CA VAL A 13 -5.64 -1.46 -0.94
C VAL A 13 -7.01 -1.79 -1.54
N ILE A 14 -7.17 -1.62 -2.86
CA ILE A 14 -8.42 -1.93 -3.55
C ILE A 14 -8.71 -3.42 -3.52
N ASP A 15 -7.70 -4.27 -3.70
CA ASP A 15 -7.86 -5.73 -3.61
C ASP A 15 -8.43 -6.14 -2.24
N PHE A 16 -8.01 -5.45 -1.20
CA PHE A 16 -8.52 -5.69 0.15
C PHE A 16 -9.95 -5.17 0.31
N LEU A 17 -10.21 -3.92 -0.03
CA LEU A 17 -11.51 -3.28 0.20
C LEU A 17 -12.62 -3.84 -0.68
N HIS A 18 -12.30 -4.24 -1.92
CA HIS A 18 -13.23 -4.84 -2.86
C HIS A 18 -13.21 -6.37 -2.87
N GLU A 19 -12.43 -6.98 -1.98
CA GLU A 19 -12.31 -8.44 -1.86
C GLU A 19 -12.04 -9.11 -3.20
N ARG A 20 -11.05 -8.58 -3.94
CA ARG A 20 -10.77 -9.03 -5.32
C ARG A 20 -10.01 -10.34 -5.37
N ASP A 21 -10.65 -11.40 -5.86
CA ASP A 21 -9.97 -12.65 -6.14
C ASP A 21 -9.15 -12.57 -7.43
N PRO A 22 -8.04 -13.30 -7.54
CA PRO A 22 -7.47 -14.24 -6.56
C PRO A 22 -6.56 -13.58 -5.50
N HIS A 23 -6.50 -12.26 -5.46
CA HIS A 23 -5.53 -11.51 -4.63
C HIS A 23 -5.97 -11.33 -3.17
N TYR A 24 -7.28 -11.41 -2.93
CA TYR A 24 -7.87 -11.04 -1.64
C TYR A 24 -7.33 -11.82 -0.45
N ALA A 25 -7.18 -13.14 -0.57
CA ALA A 25 -6.75 -13.97 0.56
C ALA A 25 -5.41 -13.52 1.13
N LYS A 26 -4.42 -13.30 0.27
CA LYS A 26 -3.08 -12.86 0.69
C LYS A 26 -3.05 -11.41 1.11
N THR A 27 -3.82 -10.56 0.44
CA THR A 27 -3.94 -9.15 0.81
C THR A 27 -4.61 -9.01 2.17
N ARG A 28 -5.64 -9.80 2.43
CA ARG A 28 -6.30 -9.84 3.74
C ARG A 28 -5.34 -10.27 4.84
N LEU A 29 -4.55 -11.31 4.59
CA LEU A 29 -3.54 -11.78 5.53
C LEU A 29 -2.53 -10.67 5.85
N LEU A 30 -2.05 -9.96 4.84
CA LEU A 30 -1.15 -8.82 5.01
C LEU A 30 -1.77 -7.73 5.88
N MET A 31 -3.01 -7.36 5.57
CA MET A 31 -3.72 -6.30 6.31
C MET A 31 -3.99 -6.71 7.76
N MET A 32 -4.39 -7.95 7.99
CA MET A 32 -4.66 -8.43 9.36
C MET A 32 -3.38 -8.55 10.19
N ALA A 33 -2.30 -9.03 9.60
CA ALA A 33 -1.00 -9.09 10.28
C ALA A 33 -0.50 -7.67 10.63
N GLY A 34 -0.68 -6.72 9.73
CA GLY A 34 -0.37 -5.31 10.01
C GLY A 34 -1.26 -4.74 11.12
N ARG A 35 -2.54 -5.09 11.12
CA ARG A 35 -3.50 -4.63 12.14
C ARG A 35 -3.12 -5.10 13.54
N VAL A 36 -2.62 -6.32 13.68
CA VAL A 36 -2.17 -6.83 14.98
C VAL A 36 -0.74 -6.40 15.34
N GLY A 37 -0.09 -5.61 14.50
CA GLY A 37 1.19 -4.96 14.81
C GLY A 37 2.44 -5.72 14.41
N GLU A 38 2.34 -6.70 13.51
CA GLU A 38 3.52 -7.43 13.03
C GLU A 38 4.46 -6.53 12.21
N PHE A 39 3.88 -5.60 11.45
CA PHE A 39 4.60 -4.59 10.67
C PHE A 39 3.73 -3.34 10.52
N ASP A 40 4.33 -2.23 10.12
CA ASP A 40 3.61 -0.98 9.92
C ASP A 40 3.22 -0.81 8.46
N LEU A 41 1.92 -0.66 8.21
CA LEU A 41 1.36 -0.42 6.89
C LEU A 41 1.18 1.08 6.65
N TRP A 42 1.53 1.53 5.46
CA TRP A 42 1.48 2.94 5.06
C TRP A 42 0.87 3.11 3.68
N ILE A 43 0.18 4.22 3.50
CA ILE A 43 -0.19 4.78 2.20
C ILE A 43 0.21 6.26 2.19
N THR A 44 0.17 6.90 1.03
CA THR A 44 0.42 8.35 0.93
C THR A 44 -0.89 9.13 1.04
N SER A 45 -0.78 10.40 1.40
CA SER A 45 -1.94 11.31 1.41
C SER A 45 -2.57 11.46 0.02
N SER A 46 -1.78 11.41 -1.05
CA SER A 46 -2.30 11.47 -2.42
C SER A 46 -3.14 10.24 -2.79
N GLN A 47 -2.79 9.07 -2.26
CA GLN A 47 -3.58 7.86 -2.51
C GLN A 47 -4.97 7.92 -1.90
N VAL A 48 -5.18 8.68 -0.83
CA VAL A 48 -6.48 8.79 -0.18
C VAL A 48 -7.53 9.36 -1.13
N THR A 49 -7.22 10.44 -1.84
CA THR A 49 -8.14 11.03 -2.82
C THR A 49 -8.35 10.14 -4.03
N ASP A 50 -7.30 9.46 -4.48
CA ASP A 50 -7.41 8.50 -5.58
C ASP A 50 -8.31 7.32 -5.21
N LEU A 51 -8.15 6.79 -3.99
CA LEU A 51 -9.01 5.72 -3.47
C LEU A 51 -10.46 6.15 -3.38
N ILE A 52 -10.73 7.35 -2.87
CA ILE A 52 -12.10 7.89 -2.81
C ILE A 52 -12.70 7.93 -4.21
N TYR A 53 -11.97 8.44 -5.18
CA TYR A 53 -12.43 8.56 -6.56
C TYR A 53 -12.72 7.20 -7.20
N ILE A 54 -11.78 6.27 -7.07
CA ILE A 54 -11.89 4.94 -7.68
C ILE A 54 -13.01 4.13 -7.02
N LEU A 55 -13.02 4.06 -5.69
CA LEU A 55 -13.97 3.23 -4.94
C LEU A 55 -15.39 3.77 -5.01
N SER A 56 -15.56 5.09 -5.18
CA SER A 56 -16.88 5.71 -5.34
C SER A 56 -17.34 5.78 -6.81
N GLU A 57 -16.64 5.13 -7.73
CA GLU A 57 -16.96 5.15 -9.16
C GLU A 57 -17.09 6.59 -9.69
N ALA A 58 -16.02 7.35 -9.54
CA ALA A 58 -15.92 8.75 -9.96
C ALA A 58 -16.83 9.71 -9.17
N GLY A 59 -16.99 9.46 -7.88
CA GLY A 59 -17.69 10.38 -6.98
C GLY A 59 -19.18 10.16 -6.84
N SER A 60 -19.66 8.93 -7.08
CA SER A 60 -21.06 8.59 -6.87
C SER A 60 -21.52 8.91 -5.45
N ARG A 61 -22.51 9.76 -5.31
CA ARG A 61 -23.08 10.14 -4.00
C ARG A 61 -23.68 8.95 -3.25
N LYS A 62 -24.12 7.93 -3.97
CA LYS A 62 -24.68 6.70 -3.38
C LYS A 62 -23.59 5.88 -2.70
N LEU A 63 -22.42 5.80 -3.31
CA LEU A 63 -21.30 4.97 -2.84
C LEU A 63 -20.41 5.70 -1.85
N LEU A 64 -20.35 7.02 -1.91
CA LEU A 64 -19.40 7.82 -1.14
C LEU A 64 -19.45 7.59 0.38
N PRO A 65 -20.64 7.52 1.04
CA PRO A 65 -20.67 7.27 2.49
C PRO A 65 -20.02 5.97 2.90
N ARG A 66 -20.24 4.90 2.14
CA ARG A 66 -19.62 3.59 2.39
C ARG A 66 -18.12 3.64 2.20
N VAL A 67 -17.67 4.30 1.13
CA VAL A 67 -16.23 4.45 0.84
C VAL A 67 -15.52 5.18 1.98
N LEU A 68 -16.09 6.29 2.45
CA LEU A 68 -15.51 7.05 3.55
C LEU A 68 -15.44 6.23 4.84
N GLU A 69 -16.46 5.42 5.10
CA GLU A 69 -16.47 4.52 6.26
C GLU A 69 -15.39 3.45 6.15
N GLN A 70 -15.24 2.84 4.96
CA GLN A 70 -14.18 1.86 4.71
C GLN A 70 -12.79 2.47 4.92
N LEU A 71 -12.58 3.69 4.44
CA LEU A 71 -11.28 4.37 4.61
C LEU A 71 -11.03 4.79 6.06
N ARG A 72 -12.06 5.18 6.80
CA ARG A 72 -11.92 5.42 8.25
C ARG A 72 -11.51 4.15 9.00
N GLY A 73 -12.10 3.01 8.63
CA GLY A 73 -11.71 1.71 9.19
C GLY A 73 -10.26 1.36 8.87
N LEU A 74 -9.86 1.53 7.62
CA LEU A 74 -8.49 1.29 7.18
C LEU A 74 -7.51 2.19 7.96
N ARG A 75 -7.85 3.45 8.17
CA ARG A 75 -7.01 4.43 8.86
C ARG A 75 -6.71 4.07 10.32
N THR A 76 -7.49 3.19 10.92
CA THR A 76 -7.24 2.74 12.30
C THR A 76 -5.95 1.93 12.44
N PHE A 77 -5.47 1.32 11.35
CA PHE A 77 -4.22 0.53 11.37
C PHE A 77 -3.28 0.82 10.20
N VAL A 78 -3.68 1.64 9.25
CA VAL A 78 -2.82 2.07 8.14
C VAL A 78 -2.44 3.53 8.36
N ASN A 79 -1.14 3.79 8.37
CA ASN A 79 -0.58 5.12 8.53
C ASN A 79 -0.61 5.87 7.21
N VAL A 80 -0.61 7.20 7.29
CA VAL A 80 -0.59 8.06 6.09
C VAL A 80 0.68 8.90 6.10
N HIS A 81 1.46 8.77 5.02
CA HIS A 81 2.61 9.62 4.78
C HIS A 81 2.14 10.91 4.11
N ALA A 82 2.44 12.05 4.71
CA ALA A 82 2.09 13.35 4.14
C ALA A 82 3.06 13.69 2.99
N VAL A 83 2.51 13.77 1.78
CA VAL A 83 3.30 14.17 0.60
C VAL A 83 3.68 15.64 0.72
N SER A 84 4.99 15.91 0.64
CA SER A 84 5.53 17.27 0.74
C SER A 84 5.67 17.92 -0.63
N ASP A 85 5.86 19.25 -0.64
CA ASP A 85 6.16 20.02 -1.85
C ASP A 85 7.45 19.55 -2.52
N ARG A 86 8.45 19.13 -1.73
CA ARG A 86 9.71 18.59 -2.26
C ARG A 86 9.49 17.28 -3.01
N GLU A 87 8.61 16.42 -2.53
CA GLU A 87 8.25 15.19 -3.23
C GLU A 87 7.57 15.51 -4.55
N VAL A 88 6.66 16.49 -4.56
CA VAL A 88 5.99 16.95 -5.79
C VAL A 88 7.02 17.49 -6.80
N ASP A 89 7.93 18.32 -6.35
CA ASP A 89 8.97 18.87 -7.22
C ASP A 89 9.85 17.78 -7.83
N ARG A 90 10.18 16.76 -7.05
CA ARG A 90 11.00 15.64 -7.54
C ARG A 90 10.27 14.81 -8.59
N ILE A 91 8.98 14.52 -8.41
CA ILE A 91 8.24 13.74 -9.42
C ILE A 91 8.04 14.52 -10.72
N LEU A 92 7.90 15.85 -10.65
CA LEU A 92 7.79 16.69 -11.84
C LEU A 92 9.10 16.74 -12.63
N ALA A 93 10.24 16.52 -11.97
CA ALA A 93 11.55 16.45 -12.60
C ALA A 93 11.95 15.01 -12.97
N ALA A 94 11.26 14.00 -12.48
CA ALA A 94 11.63 12.60 -12.68
C ALA A 94 11.30 12.12 -14.10
N ALA A 95 12.08 11.15 -14.58
CA ALA A 95 11.88 10.53 -15.89
C ALA A 95 11.08 9.22 -15.82
N TRP A 96 10.26 9.04 -14.80
CA TRP A 96 9.41 7.87 -14.68
C TRP A 96 8.25 7.93 -15.68
N LYS A 97 7.89 6.76 -16.18
CA LYS A 97 6.81 6.59 -17.15
C LYS A 97 5.45 6.97 -16.57
N ASP A 98 5.24 6.66 -15.29
CA ASP A 98 4.02 6.98 -14.57
C ASP A 98 4.36 7.86 -13.35
N PRO A 99 3.85 9.11 -13.32
CA PRO A 99 4.10 10.02 -12.19
C PRO A 99 3.54 9.53 -10.86
N GLU A 100 2.42 8.79 -10.86
CA GLU A 100 1.85 8.24 -9.62
C GLU A 100 2.80 7.21 -8.99
N ASP A 101 3.37 6.32 -9.81
CA ASP A 101 4.34 5.34 -9.36
C ASP A 101 5.62 6.01 -8.88
N SER A 102 6.06 7.07 -9.58
CA SER A 102 7.19 7.89 -9.17
C SER A 102 6.96 8.51 -7.79
N LEU A 103 5.75 8.99 -7.52
CA LEU A 103 5.41 9.57 -6.22
C LEU A 103 5.43 8.51 -5.11
N ILE A 104 4.90 7.32 -5.36
CA ILE A 104 4.96 6.21 -4.41
C ILE A 104 6.41 5.86 -4.10
N PHE A 105 7.25 5.73 -5.12
CA PHE A 105 8.67 5.46 -4.95
C PHE A 105 9.36 6.57 -4.14
N ASP A 106 9.14 7.82 -4.49
CA ASP A 106 9.76 8.95 -3.81
C ASP A 106 9.32 9.03 -2.35
N SER A 107 8.05 8.82 -2.08
CA SER A 107 7.51 8.77 -0.71
C SER A 107 8.11 7.60 0.08
N ALA A 108 8.31 6.45 -0.57
CA ALA A 108 8.97 5.30 0.06
C ALA A 108 10.41 5.64 0.48
N LEU A 109 11.14 6.38 -0.35
CA LEU A 109 12.47 6.87 0.01
C LEU A 109 12.41 7.84 1.19
N GLU A 110 11.52 8.82 1.12
CA GLU A 110 11.39 9.88 2.13
C GLU A 110 11.05 9.31 3.51
N MET A 111 10.12 8.36 3.57
CA MET A 111 9.71 7.73 4.82
C MET A 111 10.60 6.55 5.23
N ARG A 112 11.59 6.20 4.44
CA ARG A 112 12.47 5.06 4.67
C ARG A 112 11.69 3.75 4.78
N ALA A 113 10.80 3.50 3.84
CA ALA A 113 10.06 2.25 3.77
C ALA A 113 11.01 1.08 3.50
N ASP A 114 10.73 -0.06 4.12
CA ASP A 114 11.51 -1.28 3.89
C ASP A 114 11.13 -1.95 2.58
N ALA A 115 9.89 -1.78 2.13
CA ALA A 115 9.42 -2.29 0.86
C ALA A 115 8.20 -1.52 0.35
N ILE A 116 8.00 -1.60 -0.96
CA ILE A 116 6.75 -1.22 -1.62
C ILE A 116 6.01 -2.53 -1.92
N VAL A 117 4.74 -2.62 -1.53
CA VAL A 117 3.90 -3.78 -1.84
C VAL A 117 2.98 -3.43 -2.99
N THR A 118 3.09 -4.15 -4.10
CA THR A 118 2.33 -3.90 -5.33
C THR A 118 2.19 -5.17 -6.15
N ARG A 119 1.12 -5.28 -6.94
CA ARG A 119 0.97 -6.34 -7.93
C ARG A 119 1.67 -6.00 -9.25
N ASN A 120 2.06 -4.74 -9.43
CA ASN A 120 2.65 -4.22 -10.68
C ASN A 120 4.12 -3.91 -10.48
N GLN A 121 4.93 -4.92 -10.11
CA GLN A 121 6.36 -4.73 -9.82
C GLN A 121 7.12 -4.12 -11.00
N LYS A 122 6.69 -4.38 -12.23
CA LYS A 122 7.30 -3.83 -13.46
C LYS A 122 7.28 -2.31 -13.50
N ASP A 123 6.26 -1.69 -12.89
CA ASP A 123 6.13 -0.24 -12.88
C ASP A 123 7.19 0.42 -11.97
N PHE A 124 7.88 -0.39 -11.16
CA PHE A 124 8.90 0.06 -10.21
C PHE A 124 10.29 -0.48 -10.53
N GLU A 125 10.59 -0.81 -11.79
CA GLU A 125 11.90 -1.35 -12.20
C GLU A 125 13.08 -0.47 -11.79
N SER A 126 12.88 0.84 -11.73
CA SER A 126 13.92 1.80 -11.34
C SER A 126 14.08 1.93 -9.83
N SER A 127 13.30 1.19 -9.03
CA SER A 127 13.33 1.30 -7.57
C SER A 127 14.59 0.68 -6.96
N VAL A 128 15.22 1.42 -6.06
CA VAL A 128 16.29 0.91 -5.20
C VAL A 128 15.73 0.32 -3.91
N ILE A 129 14.44 0.55 -3.64
CA ILE A 129 13.72 -0.05 -2.52
C ILE A 129 13.14 -1.39 -2.98
N LYS A 130 13.11 -2.37 -2.09
CA LYS A 130 12.52 -3.67 -2.37
C LYS A 130 11.06 -3.53 -2.80
N VAL A 131 10.69 -4.16 -3.91
CA VAL A 131 9.32 -4.14 -4.45
C VAL A 131 8.82 -5.58 -4.51
N VAL A 132 7.72 -5.85 -3.84
CA VAL A 132 7.18 -7.22 -3.69
C VAL A 132 5.66 -7.20 -3.84
N ASP A 133 5.08 -8.30 -4.33
CA ASP A 133 3.67 -8.56 -4.13
C ASP A 133 3.45 -9.25 -2.78
N CYS A 134 2.20 -9.56 -2.43
CA CYS A 134 1.91 -10.19 -1.13
C CYS A 134 2.55 -11.56 -0.99
N ASP A 135 2.55 -12.38 -2.04
CA ASP A 135 3.18 -13.71 -2.00
C ASP A 135 4.68 -13.60 -1.80
N GLU A 136 5.32 -12.72 -2.53
CA GLU A 136 6.77 -12.46 -2.40
C GLU A 136 7.10 -11.89 -1.02
N PHE A 137 6.23 -11.06 -0.46
CA PHE A 137 6.42 -10.54 0.89
C PHE A 137 6.44 -11.65 1.93
N PHE A 138 5.48 -12.58 1.87
CA PHE A 138 5.43 -13.69 2.82
C PHE A 138 6.58 -14.67 2.62
N ALA A 139 7.01 -14.90 1.38
CA ALA A 139 8.22 -15.68 1.10
C ALA A 139 9.46 -15.03 1.72
N TRP A 140 9.58 -13.73 1.60
CA TRP A 140 10.67 -12.96 2.22
C TRP A 140 10.67 -13.09 3.75
N MET A 141 9.49 -12.98 4.38
CA MET A 141 9.38 -13.14 5.84
C MET A 141 9.81 -14.55 6.29
N HIS A 142 9.43 -15.56 5.54
CA HIS A 142 9.83 -16.94 5.82
C HIS A 142 11.36 -17.14 5.67
N GLU A 143 11.91 -16.71 4.56
CA GLU A 143 13.32 -16.91 4.23
C GLU A 143 14.28 -16.15 5.15
N GLU A 144 13.95 -14.89 5.46
CA GLU A 144 14.87 -14.04 6.22
C GLU A 144 14.66 -14.13 7.73
N PHE A 145 13.42 -14.27 8.19
CA PHE A 145 13.10 -14.24 9.62
C PHE A 145 12.53 -15.54 10.16
N GLY A 146 12.22 -16.50 9.30
CA GLY A 146 11.59 -17.75 9.69
C GLY A 146 10.14 -17.57 10.16
N PHE A 147 9.49 -16.50 9.74
CA PHE A 147 8.10 -16.20 10.12
C PHE A 147 7.12 -16.77 9.10
N ASP A 148 6.12 -17.48 9.60
CA ASP A 148 5.00 -17.97 8.82
C ASP A 148 3.70 -17.33 9.34
N TYR A 149 2.88 -16.86 8.42
CA TYR A 149 1.62 -16.20 8.74
C TYR A 149 0.46 -17.05 8.23
N ASP A 150 -0.39 -17.48 9.14
CA ASP A 150 -1.59 -18.24 8.81
C ASP A 150 -2.82 -17.34 8.84
N GLU A 151 -3.83 -17.67 8.05
CA GLU A 151 -5.11 -16.98 8.13
C GLU A 151 -5.73 -17.18 9.51
N VAL A 152 -5.94 -16.07 10.19
CA VAL A 152 -6.71 -16.06 11.43
C VAL A 152 -8.15 -15.73 11.05
N ALA A 153 -9.07 -16.64 11.36
CA ALA A 153 -10.48 -16.38 11.25
C ALA A 153 -10.88 -15.32 12.30
N ILE A 154 -11.28 -14.16 11.82
CA ILE A 154 -11.74 -13.08 12.68
C ILE A 154 -13.26 -12.99 12.59
#